data_671831b520d7bb6254d8bbfb3cb1a618
#
_entry.id   671831b520d7bb6254d8bbfb3cb1a618
#
_cell.length_a   1.000
_cell.length_b   1.000
_cell.length_c   1.000
_cell.angle_alpha   90.00
_cell.angle_beta   90.00
_cell.angle_gamma   90.00
#
_symmetry.space_group_name_H-M   'P 1'
#
loop_
_entity.id
_entity.type
_entity.pdbx_description
1 polymer ?
#
loop_
_entity_poly.entity_id
_entity_poly.type
_entity_poly.pdbx_seq_one_letter_code
_entity_poly.pdbx_strand_id
1 'polypeptide(L)'
;MNLPAPSDYSAYPSLSTTQVIVRIAAIIMVWEFVIMLALGILKVDIGLYWLAFLDILLLSILSTPCIYCWVIRPFTLARDQAITQIHHLAHTDSLTQLANRRGLSLFLEKLIAQTQRHGASGAVLIIDLDGFKVINDIEGHAAGDAVLIEIARRLNDNVRTEDSAGRLGGDEFMVLLTNLDNQEQISRASAIQVANKLCHIIKQPIEFKNKRLHVGASIGIRILGFEKLDTETAIKDADTAMYFAKQAGKSCAVVFTPNITNT
;
A
#
# COMPACT_ATOMS: atom_id res chain seq x y z
N MET A 1 -2.97 12.04 -7.98
CA MET A 1 -2.47 12.86 -6.87
C MET A 1 -0.98 12.57 -6.76
N ASN A 2 -0.11 13.49 -7.23
CA ASN A 2 1.34 13.28 -7.28
C ASN A 2 1.89 13.20 -5.86
N LEU A 3 2.42 12.05 -5.47
CA LEU A 3 3.20 11.90 -4.23
C LEU A 3 4.55 12.60 -4.44
N PRO A 4 5.02 13.41 -3.48
CA PRO A 4 6.33 14.03 -3.56
C PRO A 4 7.45 12.98 -3.53
N ALA A 5 8.55 13.28 -4.23
CA ALA A 5 9.71 12.40 -4.37
C ALA A 5 10.35 12.04 -3.00
N PRO A 6 11.00 10.86 -2.88
CA PRO A 6 11.50 10.35 -1.58
C PRO A 6 12.59 11.18 -0.89
N SER A 7 13.12 12.22 -1.52
CA SER A 7 14.22 13.05 -1.01
C SER A 7 13.83 14.08 0.05
N ASP A 8 12.54 14.35 0.28
CA ASP A 8 12.08 15.39 1.20
C ASP A 8 11.73 14.89 2.63
N TYR A 9 11.90 13.61 2.92
CA TYR A 9 11.44 13.01 4.19
C TYR A 9 12.43 13.08 5.37
N SER A 10 13.60 13.70 5.17
CA SER A 10 14.64 13.80 6.20
C SER A 10 14.51 15.00 7.17
N ALA A 11 13.44 15.79 7.09
CA ALA A 11 13.41 17.15 7.66
C ALA A 11 12.88 17.29 9.10
N TYR A 12 12.41 16.23 9.76
CA TYR A 12 11.97 16.36 11.16
C TYR A 12 12.83 15.50 12.10
N PRO A 13 13.80 16.11 12.83
CA PRO A 13 14.56 15.39 13.84
C PRO A 13 13.61 14.89 14.93
N SER A 14 13.67 13.61 15.21
CA SER A 14 12.97 13.02 16.36
C SER A 14 13.45 13.71 17.63
N LEU A 15 12.56 14.47 18.28
CA LEU A 15 12.89 15.11 19.53
C LEU A 15 13.22 14.05 20.58
N SER A 16 14.42 14.10 21.17
CA SER A 16 14.73 13.26 22.30
C SER A 16 13.86 13.65 23.52
N THR A 17 13.61 12.70 24.42
CA THR A 17 12.85 12.96 25.66
C THR A 17 13.42 14.15 26.42
N THR A 18 14.72 14.30 26.45
CA THR A 18 15.41 15.44 27.09
C THR A 18 15.07 16.76 26.41
N GLN A 19 15.04 16.81 25.08
CA GLN A 19 14.67 18.01 24.32
C GLN A 19 13.20 18.41 24.55
N VAL A 20 12.30 17.44 24.68
CA VAL A 20 10.89 17.68 25.00
C VAL A 20 10.78 18.33 26.39
N ILE A 21 11.43 17.75 27.40
CA ILE A 21 11.42 18.31 28.79
C ILE A 21 11.99 19.72 28.81
N VAL A 22 13.14 19.94 28.17
CA VAL A 22 13.78 21.25 28.11
C VAL A 22 12.89 22.30 27.44
N ARG A 23 12.22 21.96 26.33
CA ARG A 23 11.30 22.88 25.64
C ARG A 23 10.09 23.23 26.49
N ILE A 24 9.47 22.26 27.15
CA ILE A 24 8.33 22.50 28.04
C ILE A 24 8.75 23.41 29.20
N ALA A 25 9.86 23.10 29.86
CA ALA A 25 10.37 23.91 30.95
C ALA A 25 10.70 25.35 30.52
N ALA A 26 11.32 25.52 29.36
CA ALA A 26 11.60 26.84 28.79
C ALA A 26 10.32 27.64 28.49
N ILE A 27 9.30 27.03 27.92
CA ILE A 27 8.01 27.69 27.65
C ILE A 27 7.37 28.16 28.96
N ILE A 28 7.33 27.29 29.96
CA ILE A 28 6.73 27.60 31.25
C ILE A 28 7.50 28.77 31.93
N MET A 29 8.83 28.70 32.00
CA MET A 29 9.65 29.76 32.61
C MET A 29 9.49 31.12 31.91
N VAL A 30 9.45 31.12 30.58
CA VAL A 30 9.27 32.36 29.81
C VAL A 30 7.91 32.99 30.09
N TRP A 31 6.84 32.20 30.06
CA TRP A 31 5.50 32.71 30.31
C TRP A 31 5.30 33.14 31.76
N GLU A 32 5.84 32.40 32.74
CA GLU A 32 5.82 32.77 34.13
C GLU A 32 6.52 34.13 34.38
N PHE A 33 7.71 34.32 33.78
CA PHE A 33 8.43 35.60 33.83
C PHE A 33 7.61 36.75 33.19
N VAL A 34 7.00 36.53 32.02
CA VAL A 34 6.18 37.54 31.32
C VAL A 34 4.94 37.91 32.15
N ILE A 35 4.27 36.93 32.75
CA ILE A 35 3.09 37.17 33.58
C ILE A 35 3.46 37.95 34.85
N MET A 36 4.51 37.54 35.57
CA MET A 36 5.01 38.25 36.73
C MET A 36 5.37 39.72 36.43
N LEU A 37 6.04 39.94 35.29
CA LEU A 37 6.41 41.31 34.86
C LEU A 37 5.15 42.14 34.54
N ALA A 38 4.18 41.56 33.84
CA ALA A 38 2.93 42.24 33.48
C ALA A 38 2.09 42.58 34.69
N LEU A 39 1.92 41.66 35.65
CA LEU A 39 1.19 41.91 36.91
C LEU A 39 1.87 42.96 37.78
N GLY A 40 3.22 42.97 37.81
CA GLY A 40 3.99 43.99 38.52
C GLY A 40 3.84 45.41 37.93
N ILE A 41 3.85 45.53 36.61
CA ILE A 41 3.64 46.82 35.89
C ILE A 41 2.23 47.34 36.11
N LEU A 42 1.22 46.48 35.99
CA LEU A 42 -0.19 46.83 36.11
C LEU A 42 -0.63 47.17 37.52
N LYS A 43 0.20 46.96 38.55
CA LYS A 43 -0.08 47.19 39.98
C LYS A 43 -1.45 46.66 40.40
N VAL A 44 -1.76 45.43 40.02
CA VAL A 44 -3.04 44.75 40.28
C VAL A 44 -3.18 44.59 41.81
N ASP A 45 -4.04 45.38 42.42
CA ASP A 45 -4.34 45.32 43.86
C ASP A 45 -5.54 44.39 44.12
N ILE A 46 -5.28 43.10 44.08
CA ILE A 46 -6.25 42.05 44.40
C ILE A 46 -5.64 41.17 45.50
N GLY A 47 -6.49 40.58 46.34
CA GLY A 47 -6.02 39.72 47.43
C GLY A 47 -5.11 38.58 46.92
N LEU A 48 -4.13 38.18 47.73
CA LEU A 48 -3.06 37.23 47.39
C LEU A 48 -3.58 35.94 46.74
N TYR A 49 -4.69 35.40 47.17
CA TYR A 49 -5.28 34.18 46.60
C TYR A 49 -5.83 34.38 45.18
N TRP A 50 -6.43 35.54 44.91
CA TRP A 50 -6.92 35.88 43.57
C TRP A 50 -5.80 36.16 42.60
N LEU A 51 -4.71 36.74 43.06
CA LEU A 51 -3.49 36.96 42.28
C LEU A 51 -2.87 35.62 41.85
N ALA A 52 -2.72 34.69 42.80
CA ALA A 52 -2.22 33.35 42.48
C ALA A 52 -3.12 32.56 41.52
N PHE A 53 -4.44 32.67 41.67
CA PHE A 53 -5.37 32.05 40.76
C PHE A 53 -5.26 32.61 39.32
N LEU A 54 -5.14 33.95 39.23
CA LEU A 54 -4.99 34.62 37.91
C LEU A 54 -3.69 34.22 37.23
N ASP A 55 -2.58 34.11 37.98
CA ASP A 55 -1.28 33.69 37.49
C ASP A 55 -1.34 32.29 36.90
N ILE A 56 -1.89 31.30 37.61
CA ILE A 56 -2.07 29.92 37.15
C ILE A 56 -2.96 29.88 35.90
N LEU A 57 -4.05 30.65 35.88
CA LEU A 57 -4.97 30.69 34.74
C LEU A 57 -4.29 31.23 33.48
N LEU A 58 -3.60 32.36 33.60
CA LEU A 58 -2.86 32.99 32.50
C LEU A 58 -1.73 32.07 32.00
N LEU A 59 -0.95 31.47 32.90
CA LEU A 59 0.10 30.54 32.56
C LEU A 59 -0.46 29.36 31.76
N SER A 60 -1.58 28.77 32.18
CA SER A 60 -2.23 27.65 31.47
C SER A 60 -2.71 28.06 30.09
N ILE A 61 -3.37 29.21 29.96
CA ILE A 61 -3.91 29.67 28.66
C ILE A 61 -2.79 30.02 27.69
N LEU A 62 -1.71 30.67 28.14
CA LEU A 62 -0.64 31.14 27.25
C LEU A 62 0.38 30.02 26.90
N SER A 63 0.70 29.14 27.85
CA SER A 63 1.66 28.06 27.60
C SER A 63 1.09 26.91 26.75
N THR A 64 -0.21 26.59 26.87
CA THR A 64 -0.86 25.48 26.20
C THR A 64 -0.72 25.53 24.66
N PRO A 65 -1.01 26.64 23.97
CA PRO A 65 -0.82 26.73 22.53
C PRO A 65 0.65 26.57 22.10
N CYS A 66 1.56 27.12 22.88
CA CYS A 66 3.01 27.01 22.63
C CYS A 66 3.50 25.57 22.79
N ILE A 67 3.08 24.88 23.85
CA ILE A 67 3.39 23.46 24.06
C ILE A 67 2.78 22.62 22.92
N TYR A 68 1.55 22.89 22.54
CA TYR A 68 0.91 22.19 21.44
C TYR A 68 1.69 22.34 20.12
N CYS A 69 1.99 23.59 19.72
CA CYS A 69 2.66 23.87 18.45
C CYS A 69 4.13 23.41 18.40
N TRP A 70 4.87 23.56 19.52
CA TRP A 70 6.31 23.32 19.57
C TRP A 70 6.73 21.93 20.05
N VAL A 71 5.84 21.22 20.72
CA VAL A 71 6.14 19.92 21.31
C VAL A 71 5.19 18.86 20.77
N ILE A 72 3.88 19.01 20.95
CA ILE A 72 2.92 17.95 20.63
C ILE A 72 2.81 17.74 19.12
N ARG A 73 2.57 18.81 18.35
CA ARG A 73 2.38 18.73 16.90
C ARG A 73 3.56 18.12 16.13
N PRO A 74 4.82 18.52 16.36
CA PRO A 74 5.96 17.86 15.71
C PRO A 74 6.10 16.38 16.08
N PHE A 75 5.83 16.04 17.33
CA PHE A 75 5.91 14.66 17.80
C PHE A 75 4.84 13.77 17.17
N THR A 76 3.59 14.23 17.08
CA THR A 76 2.51 13.48 16.44
C THR A 76 2.75 13.31 14.95
N LEU A 77 3.22 14.34 14.26
CA LEU A 77 3.56 14.26 12.83
C LEU A 77 4.69 13.25 12.57
N ALA A 78 5.77 13.28 13.37
CA ALA A 78 6.88 12.33 13.23
C ALA A 78 6.42 10.88 13.48
N ARG A 79 5.57 10.66 14.50
CA ARG A 79 4.99 9.35 14.80
C ARG A 79 4.12 8.84 13.66
N ASP A 80 3.24 9.66 13.12
CA ASP A 80 2.31 9.28 12.07
C ASP A 80 3.05 8.97 10.76
N GLN A 81 4.13 9.72 10.47
CA GLN A 81 5.03 9.42 9.36
C GLN A 81 5.76 8.08 9.54
N ALA A 82 6.30 7.81 10.74
CA ALA A 82 6.95 6.54 11.02
C ALA A 82 5.97 5.35 10.89
N ILE A 83 4.74 5.50 11.38
CA ILE A 83 3.69 4.48 11.23
C ILE A 83 3.37 4.27 9.75
N THR A 84 3.22 5.33 8.97
CA THR A 84 2.95 5.25 7.52
C THR A 84 4.10 4.56 6.78
N GLN A 85 5.36 4.85 7.12
CA GLN A 85 6.52 4.18 6.55
C GLN A 85 6.56 2.69 6.90
N ILE A 86 6.28 2.33 8.17
CA ILE A 86 6.20 0.93 8.59
C ILE A 86 5.08 0.21 7.82
N HIS A 87 3.91 0.83 7.66
CA HIS A 87 2.81 0.28 6.87
C HIS A 87 3.19 0.11 5.40
N HIS A 88 3.86 1.09 4.80
CA HIS A 88 4.32 1.00 3.41
C HIS A 88 5.32 -0.15 3.23
N LEU A 89 6.34 -0.23 4.09
CA LEU A 89 7.34 -1.33 4.07
C LEU A 89 6.71 -2.70 4.35
N ALA A 90 5.65 -2.75 5.18
CA ALA A 90 4.97 -4.00 5.51
C ALA A 90 4.06 -4.53 4.37
N HIS A 91 3.58 -3.66 3.45
CA HIS A 91 2.57 -4.03 2.46
C HIS A 91 2.98 -3.81 1.00
N THR A 92 4.19 -3.29 0.74
CA THR A 92 4.69 -2.98 -0.60
C THR A 92 5.93 -3.81 -0.92
N ASP A 93 6.07 -4.27 -2.15
CA ASP A 93 7.28 -4.92 -2.65
C ASP A 93 8.35 -3.87 -2.97
N SER A 94 9.54 -4.02 -2.40
CA SER A 94 10.61 -3.03 -2.47
C SER A 94 11.16 -2.81 -3.90
N LEU A 95 11.12 -3.83 -4.75
CA LEU A 95 11.63 -3.76 -6.12
C LEU A 95 10.60 -3.11 -7.05
N THR A 96 9.36 -3.60 -7.01
CA THR A 96 8.32 -3.24 -7.98
C THR A 96 7.41 -2.12 -7.53
N GLN A 97 7.44 -1.77 -6.24
CA GLN A 97 6.55 -0.79 -5.59
C GLN A 97 5.05 -1.14 -5.67
N LEU A 98 4.70 -2.32 -6.13
CA LEU A 98 3.34 -2.85 -6.05
C LEU A 98 3.04 -3.40 -4.65
N ALA A 99 1.78 -3.76 -4.39
CA ALA A 99 1.42 -4.48 -3.18
C ALA A 99 2.23 -5.78 -3.09
N ASN A 100 2.76 -6.08 -1.89
CA ASN A 100 3.38 -7.38 -1.63
C ASN A 100 2.34 -8.44 -1.27
N ARG A 101 2.77 -9.69 -1.06
CA ARG A 101 1.89 -10.81 -0.67
C ARG A 101 0.96 -10.46 0.50
N ARG A 102 1.47 -9.77 1.53
CA ARG A 102 0.68 -9.39 2.71
C ARG A 102 -0.37 -8.33 2.38
N GLY A 103 -0.01 -7.32 1.59
CA GLY A 103 -0.93 -6.29 1.12
C GLY A 103 -2.06 -6.88 0.27
N LEU A 104 -1.71 -7.79 -0.65
CA LEU A 104 -2.68 -8.51 -1.49
C LEU A 104 -3.63 -9.39 -0.68
N SER A 105 -3.12 -10.12 0.33
CA SER A 105 -3.98 -10.96 1.20
C SER A 105 -5.04 -10.13 1.91
N LEU A 106 -4.66 -8.99 2.49
CA LEU A 106 -5.62 -8.08 3.14
C LEU A 106 -6.66 -7.50 2.17
N PHE A 107 -6.24 -7.21 0.93
CA PHE A 107 -7.16 -6.71 -0.08
C PHE A 107 -8.14 -7.81 -0.53
N LEU A 108 -7.65 -9.03 -0.73
CA LEU A 108 -8.46 -10.19 -1.09
C LEU A 108 -9.48 -10.55 0.00
N GLU A 109 -9.08 -10.53 1.29
CA GLU A 109 -9.99 -10.73 2.42
C GLU A 109 -11.15 -9.72 2.38
N LYS A 110 -10.85 -8.43 2.15
CA LYS A 110 -11.87 -7.39 2.00
C LYS A 110 -12.76 -7.63 0.80
N LEU A 111 -12.18 -8.00 -0.35
CA LEU A 111 -12.94 -8.28 -1.57
C LEU A 111 -13.90 -9.44 -1.36
N ILE A 112 -13.46 -10.56 -0.78
CA ILE A 112 -14.31 -11.71 -0.48
C ILE A 112 -15.44 -11.31 0.49
N ALA A 113 -15.14 -10.54 1.53
CA ALA A 113 -16.15 -10.06 2.46
C ALA A 113 -17.19 -9.13 1.79
N GLN A 114 -16.78 -8.31 0.82
CA GLN A 114 -17.67 -7.45 0.05
C GLN A 114 -18.58 -8.26 -0.88
N THR A 115 -18.04 -9.27 -1.58
CA THR A 115 -18.82 -10.13 -2.47
C THR A 115 -19.90 -10.87 -1.69
N GLN A 116 -19.60 -11.34 -0.48
CA GLN A 116 -20.56 -12.05 0.37
C GLN A 116 -21.66 -11.16 0.94
N ARG A 117 -21.39 -9.87 1.18
CA ARG A 117 -22.35 -8.93 1.82
C ARG A 117 -23.25 -8.22 0.82
N HIS A 118 -22.71 -7.85 -0.32
CA HIS A 118 -23.36 -6.91 -1.24
C HIS A 118 -23.74 -7.54 -2.58
N GLY A 119 -23.50 -8.85 -2.77
CA GLY A 119 -23.75 -9.52 -4.06
C GLY A 119 -22.89 -8.99 -5.21
N ALA A 120 -21.86 -8.19 -4.89
CA ALA A 120 -20.86 -7.80 -5.87
C ALA A 120 -20.02 -9.02 -6.25
N SER A 121 -19.44 -9.04 -7.45
CA SER A 121 -18.50 -10.07 -7.84
C SER A 121 -17.11 -9.50 -8.10
N GLY A 122 -16.12 -10.36 -8.09
CA GLY A 122 -14.74 -10.02 -8.34
C GLY A 122 -13.98 -11.20 -8.93
N ALA A 123 -12.67 -11.02 -9.13
CA ALA A 123 -11.82 -12.14 -9.58
C ALA A 123 -10.41 -12.02 -9.00
N VAL A 124 -9.78 -13.17 -8.77
CA VAL A 124 -8.35 -13.32 -8.50
C VAL A 124 -7.68 -13.80 -9.79
N LEU A 125 -6.64 -13.11 -10.21
CA LEU A 125 -5.76 -13.51 -11.30
C LEU A 125 -4.37 -13.79 -10.71
N ILE A 126 -3.87 -15.01 -10.84
CA ILE A 126 -2.47 -15.34 -10.52
C ILE A 126 -1.71 -15.42 -11.83
N ILE A 127 -0.58 -14.74 -11.89
CA ILE A 127 0.23 -14.52 -13.09
C ILE A 127 1.65 -15.01 -12.81
N ASP A 128 2.17 -15.84 -13.67
CA ASP A 128 3.57 -16.30 -13.67
C ASP A 128 4.24 -15.92 -14.98
N LEU A 129 5.45 -15.38 -14.91
CA LEU A 129 6.18 -14.92 -16.09
C LEU A 129 6.90 -16.07 -16.79
N ASP A 130 6.42 -16.45 -17.97
CA ASP A 130 7.02 -17.50 -18.78
C ASP A 130 8.40 -17.10 -19.32
N GLY A 131 9.41 -17.91 -19.00
CA GLY A 131 10.78 -17.70 -19.49
C GLY A 131 11.62 -16.71 -18.66
N PHE A 132 11.09 -16.18 -17.55
CA PHE A 132 11.82 -15.23 -16.70
C PHE A 132 13.15 -15.79 -16.18
N LYS A 133 13.19 -17.08 -15.74
CA LYS A 133 14.42 -17.73 -15.29
C LYS A 133 15.50 -17.71 -16.36
N VAL A 134 15.15 -17.93 -17.63
CA VAL A 134 16.09 -17.93 -18.76
C VAL A 134 16.73 -16.54 -18.91
N ILE A 135 15.97 -15.47 -18.73
CA ILE A 135 16.51 -14.10 -18.75
C ILE A 135 17.53 -13.90 -17.62
N ASN A 136 17.21 -14.33 -16.40
CA ASN A 136 18.16 -14.27 -15.29
C ASN A 136 19.45 -15.05 -15.57
N ASP A 137 19.32 -16.26 -16.12
CA ASP A 137 20.46 -17.14 -16.37
C ASP A 137 21.37 -16.62 -17.52
N ILE A 138 20.81 -15.97 -18.52
CA ILE A 138 21.56 -15.48 -19.68
C ILE A 138 22.01 -14.02 -19.54
N GLU A 139 21.14 -13.13 -19.08
CA GLU A 139 21.36 -11.67 -19.05
C GLU A 139 21.69 -11.16 -17.63
N GLY A 140 21.60 -12.01 -16.62
CA GLY A 140 21.88 -11.73 -15.22
C GLY A 140 20.70 -11.08 -14.46
N HIS A 141 20.79 -11.08 -13.13
CA HIS A 141 19.73 -10.62 -12.23
C HIS A 141 19.30 -9.16 -12.46
N ALA A 142 20.24 -8.28 -12.88
CA ALA A 142 19.89 -6.90 -13.20
C ALA A 142 18.91 -6.78 -14.39
N ALA A 143 18.97 -7.71 -15.34
CA ALA A 143 18.01 -7.78 -16.43
C ALA A 143 16.65 -8.31 -15.94
N GLY A 144 16.67 -9.31 -15.07
CA GLY A 144 15.46 -9.81 -14.41
C GLY A 144 14.76 -8.74 -13.58
N ASP A 145 15.50 -7.98 -12.78
CA ASP A 145 14.95 -6.86 -12.01
C ASP A 145 14.29 -5.82 -12.92
N ALA A 146 14.93 -5.46 -14.04
CA ALA A 146 14.36 -4.53 -15.01
C ALA A 146 13.06 -5.08 -15.64
N VAL A 147 13.01 -6.39 -15.93
CA VAL A 147 11.79 -7.05 -16.39
C VAL A 147 10.69 -6.95 -15.34
N LEU A 148 10.96 -7.30 -14.07
CA LEU A 148 9.96 -7.25 -13.00
C LEU A 148 9.41 -5.84 -12.78
N ILE A 149 10.26 -4.81 -12.82
CA ILE A 149 9.87 -3.40 -12.69
C ILE A 149 8.95 -2.99 -13.86
N GLU A 150 9.33 -3.33 -15.09
CA GLU A 150 8.53 -2.98 -16.27
C GLU A 150 7.19 -3.72 -16.30
N ILE A 151 7.17 -5.01 -15.93
CA ILE A 151 5.91 -5.77 -15.82
C ILE A 151 5.00 -5.17 -14.73
N ALA A 152 5.56 -4.82 -13.58
CA ALA A 152 4.81 -4.17 -12.51
C ALA A 152 4.16 -2.85 -12.99
N ARG A 153 4.91 -2.02 -13.72
CA ARG A 153 4.39 -0.79 -14.33
C ARG A 153 3.26 -1.10 -15.32
N ARG A 154 3.45 -2.08 -16.21
CA ARG A 154 2.42 -2.48 -17.18
C ARG A 154 1.15 -2.99 -16.51
N LEU A 155 1.26 -3.79 -15.45
CA LEU A 155 0.11 -4.24 -14.68
C LEU A 155 -0.63 -3.05 -14.08
N ASN A 156 0.08 -2.17 -13.36
CA ASN A 156 -0.50 -1.02 -12.69
C ASN A 156 -1.20 -0.06 -13.66
N ASP A 157 -0.61 0.18 -14.82
CA ASP A 157 -1.16 1.10 -15.84
C ASP A 157 -2.39 0.51 -16.58
N ASN A 158 -2.66 -0.79 -16.45
CA ASN A 158 -3.70 -1.49 -17.20
C ASN A 158 -4.82 -2.11 -16.36
N VAL A 159 -4.77 -1.95 -15.04
CA VAL A 159 -5.87 -2.23 -14.12
C VAL A 159 -6.56 -0.91 -13.74
N ARG A 160 -7.80 -0.99 -13.24
CA ARG A 160 -8.57 0.18 -12.80
C ARG A 160 -8.08 0.65 -11.43
N THR A 161 -8.45 1.87 -11.05
CA THR A 161 -8.08 2.45 -9.73
C THR A 161 -8.64 1.64 -8.56
N GLU A 162 -9.79 1.01 -8.73
CA GLU A 162 -10.44 0.15 -7.74
C GLU A 162 -9.87 -1.26 -7.67
N ASP A 163 -9.16 -1.72 -8.72
CA ASP A 163 -8.47 -3.01 -8.75
C ASP A 163 -7.13 -2.93 -8.00
N SER A 164 -6.55 -4.08 -7.72
CA SER A 164 -5.23 -4.13 -7.07
C SER A 164 -4.29 -5.04 -7.83
N ALA A 165 -3.07 -4.57 -8.08
CA ALA A 165 -1.98 -5.38 -8.60
C ALA A 165 -0.86 -5.49 -7.57
N GLY A 166 -0.21 -6.67 -7.50
CA GLY A 166 0.87 -6.89 -6.55
C GLY A 166 1.77 -8.04 -6.96
N ARG A 167 2.91 -8.15 -6.28
CA ARG A 167 3.89 -9.22 -6.47
C ARG A 167 3.87 -10.18 -5.30
N LEU A 168 3.72 -11.47 -5.59
CA LEU A 168 3.70 -12.53 -4.59
C LEU A 168 5.12 -12.97 -4.18
N GLY A 169 6.08 -12.86 -5.09
CA GLY A 169 7.50 -13.20 -4.93
C GLY A 169 8.06 -13.79 -6.23
N GLY A 170 9.39 -13.77 -6.39
CA GLY A 170 10.00 -14.26 -7.63
C GLY A 170 9.44 -13.58 -8.88
N ASP A 171 8.90 -14.36 -9.78
CA ASP A 171 8.24 -13.98 -11.03
C ASP A 171 6.70 -14.07 -10.99
N GLU A 172 6.13 -14.22 -9.78
CA GLU A 172 4.70 -14.33 -9.56
C GLU A 172 4.06 -13.00 -9.20
N PHE A 173 2.96 -12.66 -9.89
CA PHE A 173 2.13 -11.49 -9.61
C PHE A 173 0.69 -11.92 -9.35
N MET A 174 -0.08 -11.04 -8.71
CA MET A 174 -1.52 -11.20 -8.52
C MET A 174 -2.23 -9.91 -8.90
N VAL A 175 -3.36 -10.05 -9.58
CA VAL A 175 -4.30 -8.94 -9.82
C VAL A 175 -5.65 -9.33 -9.23
N LEU A 176 -6.25 -8.38 -8.50
CA LEU A 176 -7.57 -8.51 -7.90
C LEU A 176 -8.51 -7.55 -8.63
N LEU A 177 -9.49 -8.10 -9.32
CA LEU A 177 -10.53 -7.35 -10.00
C LEU A 177 -11.74 -7.20 -9.09
N THR A 178 -12.26 -5.98 -8.99
CA THR A 178 -13.41 -5.63 -8.17
C THR A 178 -14.59 -5.24 -9.04
N ASN A 179 -15.78 -5.21 -8.43
CA ASN A 179 -16.99 -4.69 -9.06
C ASN A 179 -17.27 -5.25 -10.48
N LEU A 180 -17.10 -6.57 -10.65
CA LEU A 180 -17.54 -7.27 -11.84
C LEU A 180 -19.08 -7.41 -11.81
N ASP A 181 -19.66 -7.92 -12.91
CA ASP A 181 -21.10 -8.07 -13.04
C ASP A 181 -21.68 -9.09 -12.05
N ASN A 182 -22.96 -8.95 -11.69
CA ASN A 182 -23.66 -9.89 -10.81
C ASN A 182 -24.05 -11.21 -11.50
N GLN A 183 -23.88 -11.30 -12.81
CA GLN A 183 -24.05 -12.53 -13.58
C GLN A 183 -22.69 -13.21 -13.78
N GLU A 184 -22.57 -14.45 -13.32
CA GLU A 184 -21.31 -15.20 -13.37
C GLU A 184 -20.69 -15.27 -14.77
N GLN A 185 -21.51 -15.50 -15.78
CA GLN A 185 -21.04 -15.60 -17.18
C GLN A 185 -20.43 -14.28 -17.68
N ILE A 186 -21.03 -13.14 -17.31
CA ILE A 186 -20.54 -11.81 -17.68
C ILE A 186 -19.25 -11.49 -16.91
N SER A 187 -19.21 -11.77 -15.60
CA SER A 187 -18.01 -11.61 -14.77
C SER A 187 -16.85 -12.45 -15.28
N ARG A 188 -17.14 -13.71 -15.66
CA ARG A 188 -16.16 -14.61 -16.27
C ARG A 188 -15.62 -14.05 -17.59
N ALA A 189 -16.48 -13.58 -18.48
CA ALA A 189 -16.08 -12.99 -19.76
C ALA A 189 -15.23 -11.73 -19.55
N SER A 190 -15.62 -10.86 -18.62
CA SER A 190 -14.87 -9.65 -18.27
C SER A 190 -13.49 -9.96 -17.69
N ALA A 191 -13.39 -10.92 -16.78
CA ALA A 191 -12.10 -11.33 -16.19
C ALA A 191 -11.17 -11.95 -17.26
N ILE A 192 -11.70 -12.78 -18.17
CA ILE A 192 -10.94 -13.33 -19.29
C ILE A 192 -10.45 -12.22 -20.23
N GLN A 193 -11.29 -11.24 -20.53
CA GLN A 193 -10.90 -10.10 -21.36
C GLN A 193 -9.74 -9.31 -20.73
N VAL A 194 -9.80 -9.02 -19.44
CA VAL A 194 -8.69 -8.35 -18.72
C VAL A 194 -7.45 -9.23 -18.75
N ALA A 195 -7.54 -10.52 -18.43
CA ALA A 195 -6.39 -11.42 -18.42
C ALA A 195 -5.73 -11.53 -19.80
N ASN A 196 -6.50 -11.65 -20.87
CA ASN A 196 -5.96 -11.67 -22.24
C ASN A 196 -5.27 -10.36 -22.62
N LYS A 197 -5.84 -9.21 -22.20
CA LYS A 197 -5.19 -7.92 -22.36
C LYS A 197 -3.85 -7.90 -21.63
N LEU A 198 -3.78 -8.38 -20.40
CA LEU A 198 -2.55 -8.44 -19.61
C LEU A 198 -1.52 -9.38 -20.27
N CYS A 199 -1.90 -10.58 -20.73
CA CYS A 199 -1.01 -11.46 -21.51
C CYS A 199 -0.41 -10.75 -22.72
N HIS A 200 -1.23 -9.99 -23.47
CA HIS A 200 -0.78 -9.26 -24.65
C HIS A 200 0.22 -8.14 -24.28
N ILE A 201 -0.05 -7.39 -23.24
CA ILE A 201 0.81 -6.27 -22.79
C ILE A 201 2.12 -6.77 -22.19
N ILE A 202 2.07 -7.87 -21.40
CA ILE A 202 3.27 -8.48 -20.81
C ILE A 202 4.21 -8.95 -21.91
N LYS A 203 3.69 -9.52 -23.00
CA LYS A 203 4.47 -10.03 -24.13
C LYS A 203 5.19 -8.96 -24.96
N GLN A 204 4.87 -7.67 -24.79
CA GLN A 204 5.55 -6.60 -25.52
C GLN A 204 7.05 -6.56 -25.16
N PRO A 205 7.94 -6.20 -26.10
CA PRO A 205 9.38 -6.12 -25.83
C PRO A 205 9.69 -5.20 -24.64
N ILE A 206 10.73 -5.57 -23.89
CA ILE A 206 11.27 -4.80 -22.77
C ILE A 206 12.69 -4.37 -23.15
N GLU A 207 12.94 -3.08 -23.23
CA GLU A 207 14.25 -2.54 -23.58
C GLU A 207 15.20 -2.59 -22.37
N PHE A 208 16.35 -3.23 -22.51
CA PHE A 208 17.38 -3.30 -21.49
C PHE A 208 18.78 -3.25 -22.11
N LYS A 209 19.58 -2.23 -21.84
CA LYS A 209 20.97 -2.07 -22.33
C LYS A 209 21.13 -2.37 -23.82
N ASN A 210 20.32 -1.74 -24.67
CA ASN A 210 20.28 -1.93 -26.14
C ASN A 210 19.85 -3.36 -26.60
N LYS A 211 19.26 -4.17 -25.73
CA LYS A 211 18.67 -5.46 -26.04
C LYS A 211 17.16 -5.39 -25.84
N ARG A 212 16.44 -6.24 -26.59
CA ARG A 212 15.01 -6.45 -26.39
C ARG A 212 14.78 -7.80 -25.71
N LEU A 213 14.29 -7.74 -24.49
CA LEU A 213 13.91 -8.91 -23.71
C LEU A 213 12.44 -9.23 -23.94
N HIS A 214 12.10 -10.51 -23.91
CA HIS A 214 10.74 -10.98 -24.09
C HIS A 214 10.38 -11.98 -23.00
N VAL A 215 9.21 -11.79 -22.39
CA VAL A 215 8.58 -12.75 -21.47
C VAL A 215 7.15 -12.99 -21.89
N GLY A 216 6.62 -14.19 -21.60
CA GLY A 216 5.20 -14.46 -21.67
C GLY A 216 4.57 -14.38 -20.28
N ALA A 217 3.26 -14.65 -20.21
CA ALA A 217 2.57 -14.80 -18.93
C ALA A 217 1.52 -15.90 -19.00
N SER A 218 1.56 -16.82 -18.05
CA SER A 218 0.51 -17.80 -17.80
C SER A 218 -0.37 -17.28 -16.66
N ILE A 219 -1.68 -17.15 -16.92
CA ILE A 219 -2.63 -16.52 -15.98
C ILE A 219 -3.72 -17.51 -15.58
N GLY A 220 -3.88 -17.74 -14.28
CA GLY A 220 -5.00 -18.48 -13.72
C GLY A 220 -6.02 -17.52 -13.09
N ILE A 221 -7.30 -17.77 -13.31
CA ILE A 221 -8.41 -16.89 -12.91
C ILE A 221 -9.37 -17.65 -12.00
N ARG A 222 -9.70 -17.07 -10.84
CA ARG A 222 -10.79 -17.52 -9.98
C ARG A 222 -11.84 -16.41 -9.84
N ILE A 223 -13.08 -16.70 -10.22
CA ILE A 223 -14.21 -15.77 -10.04
C ILE A 223 -14.72 -15.86 -8.61
N LEU A 224 -15.08 -14.71 -8.03
CA LEU A 224 -15.56 -14.55 -6.65
C LEU A 224 -17.01 -14.03 -6.64
N GLY A 225 -17.78 -14.39 -5.60
CA GLY A 225 -19.11 -13.83 -5.35
C GLY A 225 -20.26 -14.77 -5.69
N PHE A 226 -20.01 -15.91 -6.33
CA PHE A 226 -21.05 -16.88 -6.72
C PHE A 226 -21.09 -18.12 -5.81
N GLU A 227 -20.11 -18.28 -4.96
CA GLU A 227 -20.03 -19.29 -3.92
C GLU A 227 -19.27 -18.74 -2.70
N LYS A 228 -19.41 -19.41 -1.56
CA LYS A 228 -18.69 -19.04 -0.35
C LYS A 228 -17.27 -19.61 -0.42
N LEU A 229 -16.28 -18.71 -0.52
CA LEU A 229 -14.87 -19.05 -0.56
C LEU A 229 -14.13 -18.33 0.56
N ASP A 230 -13.04 -18.90 1.02
CA ASP A 230 -12.01 -18.24 1.79
C ASP A 230 -10.83 -17.82 0.90
N THR A 231 -9.95 -17.04 1.45
CA THR A 231 -8.78 -16.49 0.76
C THR A 231 -7.84 -17.58 0.25
N GLU A 232 -7.61 -18.60 1.06
CA GLU A 232 -6.68 -19.70 0.74
C GLU A 232 -7.21 -20.53 -0.43
N THR A 233 -8.48 -20.91 -0.41
CA THR A 233 -9.15 -21.64 -1.49
C THR A 233 -9.16 -20.81 -2.78
N ALA A 234 -9.46 -19.50 -2.71
CA ALA A 234 -9.48 -18.64 -3.89
C ALA A 234 -8.11 -18.56 -4.58
N ILE A 235 -7.03 -18.44 -3.79
CA ILE A 235 -5.65 -18.42 -4.30
C ILE A 235 -5.30 -19.79 -4.90
N LYS A 236 -5.58 -20.90 -4.20
CA LYS A 236 -5.29 -22.26 -4.65
C LYS A 236 -5.99 -22.59 -5.98
N ASP A 237 -7.24 -22.20 -6.10
CA ASP A 237 -8.02 -22.42 -7.33
C ASP A 237 -7.44 -21.63 -8.53
N ALA A 238 -7.08 -20.36 -8.30
CA ALA A 238 -6.41 -19.53 -9.31
C ALA A 238 -5.04 -20.10 -9.69
N ASP A 239 -4.23 -20.55 -8.72
CA ASP A 239 -2.94 -21.19 -8.95
C ASP A 239 -3.09 -22.49 -9.78
N THR A 240 -4.08 -23.32 -9.44
CA THR A 240 -4.42 -24.51 -10.23
C THR A 240 -4.74 -24.15 -11.67
N ALA A 241 -5.56 -23.13 -11.92
CA ALA A 241 -5.86 -22.67 -13.27
C ALA A 241 -4.63 -22.14 -14.01
N MET A 242 -3.71 -21.42 -13.31
CA MET A 242 -2.44 -20.97 -13.87
C MET A 242 -1.55 -22.15 -14.29
N TYR A 243 -1.50 -23.19 -13.48
CA TYR A 243 -0.78 -24.41 -13.86
C TYR A 243 -1.32 -25.03 -15.15
N PHE A 244 -2.65 -25.08 -15.34
CA PHE A 244 -3.25 -25.51 -16.61
C PHE A 244 -2.92 -24.58 -17.78
N ALA A 245 -2.84 -23.26 -17.56
CA ALA A 245 -2.36 -22.32 -18.58
C ALA A 245 -0.93 -22.65 -19.03
N LYS A 246 -0.04 -23.00 -18.09
CA LYS A 246 1.33 -23.45 -18.42
C LYS A 246 1.34 -24.74 -19.25
N GLN A 247 0.48 -25.71 -18.91
CA GLN A 247 0.35 -26.97 -19.68
C GLN A 247 -0.26 -26.78 -21.07
N ALA A 248 -1.19 -25.84 -21.22
CA ALA A 248 -1.84 -25.52 -22.48
C ALA A 248 -0.93 -24.83 -23.52
N GLY A 249 0.35 -24.63 -23.21
CA GLY A 249 1.34 -24.04 -24.11
C GLY A 249 1.81 -22.65 -23.67
N LYS A 250 1.48 -22.21 -22.47
CA LYS A 250 1.88 -20.92 -21.88
C LYS A 250 1.28 -19.71 -22.58
N SER A 251 1.59 -18.50 -22.09
CA SER A 251 1.15 -17.22 -22.67
C SER A 251 -0.36 -17.14 -22.92
N CYS A 252 -1.15 -17.68 -22.02
CA CYS A 252 -2.61 -17.71 -22.07
C CYS A 252 -3.23 -17.60 -20.69
N ALA A 253 -4.54 -17.38 -20.65
CA ALA A 253 -5.33 -17.31 -19.44
C ALA A 253 -6.33 -18.46 -19.35
N VAL A 254 -6.47 -19.07 -18.18
CA VAL A 254 -7.41 -20.16 -17.89
C VAL A 254 -8.26 -19.80 -16.68
N VAL A 255 -9.57 -20.02 -16.76
CA VAL A 255 -10.48 -19.84 -15.63
C VAL A 255 -10.67 -21.16 -14.91
N PHE A 256 -10.51 -21.12 -13.59
CA PHE A 256 -10.79 -22.26 -12.74
C PHE A 256 -12.25 -22.70 -12.86
N THR A 257 -12.44 -24.00 -13.00
CA THR A 257 -13.73 -24.69 -12.87
C THR A 257 -13.52 -25.95 -12.05
N PRO A 258 -14.47 -26.37 -11.22
CA PRO A 258 -14.32 -27.58 -10.36
C PRO A 258 -13.94 -28.85 -11.15
N ASN A 259 -14.27 -28.90 -12.44
CA ASN A 259 -13.98 -30.06 -13.33
C ASN A 259 -12.61 -29.98 -14.02
N ILE A 260 -11.85 -28.88 -13.85
CA ILE A 260 -10.57 -28.70 -14.55
C ILE A 260 -9.50 -29.69 -14.08
N THR A 261 -9.65 -30.28 -12.89
CA THR A 261 -8.71 -31.25 -12.31
C THR A 261 -8.92 -32.68 -12.80
N ASN A 262 -9.96 -32.96 -13.60
CA ASN A 262 -10.35 -34.30 -14.07
C ASN A 262 -9.98 -34.55 -15.54
N THR A 263 -9.22 -33.66 -16.16
CA THR A 263 -8.67 -33.79 -17.53
C THR A 263 -7.17 -33.95 -17.49
#